data_ba7cc099e931114ad53a03643093de30
#
_entry.id   ba7cc099e931114ad53a03643093de30
#
_cell.length_a   1.000
_cell.length_b   1.000
_cell.length_c   1.000
_cell.angle_alpha   90.00
_cell.angle_beta   90.00
_cell.angle_gamma   90.00
#
_symmetry.space_group_name_H-M   'P 1'
#
loop_
_entity.id
_entity.type
_entity.pdbx_description
1 polymer ?
#
loop_
_entity_poly.entity_id
_entity_poly.type
_entity_poly.pdbx_seq_one_letter_code
_entity_poly.pdbx_strand_id
1 'polypeptide(L)'
;PDELRRIVDGASALKRAGRSAARPLVGQTLAMIFEQPSTRTRISFDVAMTQLGGRAIPLAPHEMQLGRGETISDTARVISRYVDAIVLRTDSHDALENLAAAANVPVINGLTDRTHPCQLLADMLTFEEHRGAIAGRTIAWLGDGNNMAATWIQAAAQFGFELRIGCPPELAPDAEVVAWAQARGAHIVVTDRKSVV
;
A
#
# COMPACT_ATOMS: atom_id res chain seq x y z
N PRO A 1 -0.49 -14.35 3.04
CA PRO A 1 -0.66 -14.60 1.57
C PRO A 1 -2.13 -14.62 1.16
N ASP A 2 -2.97 -15.43 1.79
CA ASP A 2 -4.37 -15.64 1.39
C ASP A 2 -5.22 -14.37 1.44
N GLU A 3 -5.00 -13.51 2.41
CA GLU A 3 -5.72 -12.24 2.53
C GLU A 3 -5.36 -11.26 1.41
N LEU A 4 -4.06 -11.14 1.09
CA LEU A 4 -3.60 -10.33 -0.03
C LEU A 4 -4.11 -10.88 -1.37
N ARG A 5 -4.15 -12.21 -1.53
CA ARG A 5 -4.72 -12.84 -2.71
C ARG A 5 -6.19 -12.49 -2.87
N ARG A 6 -6.98 -12.58 -1.79
CA ARG A 6 -8.40 -12.17 -1.82
C ARG A 6 -8.60 -10.72 -2.20
N ILE A 7 -7.70 -9.81 -1.78
CA ILE A 7 -7.77 -8.39 -2.16
C ILE A 7 -7.57 -8.23 -3.67
N VAL A 8 -6.54 -8.87 -4.25
CA VAL A 8 -6.26 -8.77 -5.69
C VAL A 8 -7.39 -9.41 -6.52
N ASP A 9 -7.89 -10.58 -6.11
CA ASP A 9 -8.99 -11.27 -6.79
C ASP A 9 -10.30 -10.46 -6.71
N GLY A 10 -10.59 -9.88 -5.54
CA GLY A 10 -11.73 -8.99 -5.34
C GLY A 10 -11.65 -7.74 -6.22
N ALA A 11 -10.48 -7.10 -6.29
CA ALA A 11 -10.25 -5.95 -7.15
C ALA A 11 -10.44 -6.32 -8.65
N SER A 12 -9.93 -7.48 -9.08
CA SER A 12 -10.15 -8.00 -10.42
C SER A 12 -11.64 -8.22 -10.73
N ALA A 13 -12.38 -8.80 -9.79
CA ALA A 13 -13.83 -9.00 -9.95
C ALA A 13 -14.60 -7.69 -10.05
N LEU A 14 -14.30 -6.72 -9.19
CA LEU A 14 -14.92 -5.38 -9.23
C LEU A 14 -14.61 -4.66 -10.54
N LYS A 15 -13.35 -4.73 -11.00
CA LYS A 15 -12.93 -4.12 -12.28
C LYS A 15 -13.69 -4.72 -13.46
N ARG A 16 -13.85 -6.04 -13.51
CA ARG A 16 -14.63 -6.71 -14.57
C ARG A 16 -16.12 -6.37 -14.53
N ALA A 17 -16.71 -6.24 -13.35
CA ALA A 17 -18.11 -5.84 -13.19
C ALA A 17 -18.37 -4.38 -13.59
N GLY A 18 -17.33 -3.53 -13.54
CA GLY A 18 -17.42 -2.13 -13.95
C GLY A 18 -18.53 -1.37 -13.20
N ARG A 19 -19.33 -0.59 -13.94
CA ARG A 19 -20.42 0.22 -13.35
C ARG A 19 -21.58 -0.61 -12.78
N SER A 20 -21.66 -1.91 -13.10
CA SER A 20 -22.64 -2.84 -12.55
C SER A 20 -22.17 -3.53 -11.28
N ALA A 21 -20.97 -3.20 -10.78
CA ALA A 21 -20.45 -3.75 -9.54
C ALA A 21 -21.39 -3.46 -8.36
N ALA A 22 -21.42 -4.41 -7.42
CA ALA A 22 -22.08 -4.19 -6.14
C ALA A 22 -21.53 -2.93 -5.45
N ARG A 23 -22.38 -2.28 -4.67
CA ARG A 23 -22.04 -1.08 -3.88
C ARG A 23 -21.95 -1.44 -2.39
N PRO A 24 -20.93 -2.20 -1.96
CA PRO A 24 -20.85 -2.76 -0.62
C PRO A 24 -20.58 -1.70 0.47
N LEU A 25 -20.19 -0.49 0.08
CA LEU A 25 -19.83 0.59 1.01
C LEU A 25 -20.93 1.65 1.18
N VAL A 26 -22.19 1.32 0.84
CA VAL A 26 -23.33 2.24 1.06
C VAL A 26 -23.40 2.64 2.52
N GLY A 27 -23.40 3.97 2.77
CA GLY A 27 -23.43 4.55 4.11
C GLY A 27 -22.09 4.62 4.82
N GLN A 28 -21.04 4.04 4.26
CA GLN A 28 -19.69 4.07 4.86
C GLN A 28 -18.90 5.32 4.46
N THR A 29 -18.04 5.74 5.37
CA THR A 29 -17.21 6.95 5.23
C THR A 29 -15.74 6.60 5.41
N LEU A 30 -14.88 7.06 4.49
CA LEU A 30 -13.43 6.99 4.55
C LEU A 30 -12.84 8.36 4.90
N ALA A 31 -12.07 8.47 5.97
CA ALA A 31 -11.21 9.63 6.20
C ALA A 31 -9.90 9.47 5.39
N MET A 32 -9.52 10.52 4.68
CA MET A 32 -8.28 10.56 3.90
C MET A 32 -7.33 11.63 4.46
N ILE A 33 -6.26 11.20 5.12
CA ILE A 33 -5.21 12.06 5.68
C ILE A 33 -3.98 11.95 4.78
N PHE A 34 -3.62 13.05 4.13
CA PHE A 34 -2.48 13.12 3.22
C PHE A 34 -1.55 14.24 3.67
N GLU A 35 -0.43 13.88 4.29
CA GLU A 35 0.60 14.86 4.73
C GLU A 35 1.42 15.36 3.54
N GLN A 36 1.53 14.57 2.48
CA GLN A 36 2.23 14.93 1.25
C GLN A 36 1.25 15.09 0.08
N PRO A 37 1.55 15.98 -0.88
CA PRO A 37 0.74 16.11 -2.09
C PRO A 37 0.61 14.78 -2.83
N SER A 38 -0.60 14.40 -3.17
CA SER A 38 -0.87 13.16 -3.88
C SER A 38 -2.13 13.28 -4.74
N THR A 39 -1.95 13.51 -6.03
CA THR A 39 -3.08 13.64 -6.96
C THR A 39 -3.72 12.28 -7.24
N ARG A 40 -2.91 11.32 -7.71
CA ARG A 40 -3.41 10.01 -8.16
C ARG A 40 -4.05 9.21 -7.03
N THR A 41 -3.38 9.05 -5.90
CA THR A 41 -3.88 8.26 -4.77
C THR A 41 -5.15 8.87 -4.20
N ARG A 42 -5.19 10.22 -4.04
CA ARG A 42 -6.37 10.93 -3.53
C ARG A 42 -7.59 10.72 -4.44
N ILE A 43 -7.42 10.93 -5.74
CA ILE A 43 -8.52 10.73 -6.71
C ILE A 43 -8.95 9.27 -6.74
N SER A 44 -8.01 8.31 -6.68
CA SER A 44 -8.34 6.88 -6.72
C SER A 44 -9.21 6.46 -5.54
N PHE A 45 -8.87 6.88 -4.31
CA PHE A 45 -9.68 6.57 -3.13
C PHE A 45 -11.06 7.25 -3.17
N ASP A 46 -11.12 8.53 -3.56
CA ASP A 46 -12.37 9.27 -3.65
C ASP A 46 -13.35 8.65 -4.67
N VAL A 47 -12.83 8.37 -5.87
CA VAL A 47 -13.62 7.73 -6.94
C VAL A 47 -14.02 6.30 -6.54
N ALA A 48 -13.12 5.52 -5.93
CA ALA A 48 -13.43 4.17 -5.47
C ALA A 48 -14.54 4.17 -4.43
N MET A 49 -14.46 5.04 -3.41
CA MET A 49 -15.52 5.19 -2.40
C MET A 49 -16.86 5.53 -3.04
N THR A 50 -16.88 6.51 -3.95
CA THR A 50 -18.10 6.93 -4.65
C THR A 50 -18.68 5.78 -5.49
N GLN A 51 -17.88 5.07 -6.25
CA GLN A 51 -18.33 3.94 -7.08
C GLN A 51 -18.87 2.78 -6.25
N LEU A 52 -18.25 2.50 -5.10
CA LEU A 52 -18.68 1.45 -4.18
C LEU A 52 -19.85 1.87 -3.25
N GLY A 53 -20.33 3.12 -3.37
CA GLY A 53 -21.50 3.61 -2.66
C GLY A 53 -21.23 4.34 -1.35
N GLY A 54 -19.99 4.47 -0.94
CA GLY A 54 -19.54 5.23 0.21
C GLY A 54 -19.20 6.68 -0.15
N ARG A 55 -18.55 7.34 0.78
CA ARG A 55 -18.02 8.70 0.60
C ARG A 55 -16.62 8.80 1.20
N ALA A 56 -15.82 9.75 0.69
CA ALA A 56 -14.54 10.09 1.25
C ALA A 56 -14.56 11.50 1.83
N ILE A 57 -13.84 11.71 2.94
CA ILE A 57 -13.63 13.02 3.57
C ILE A 57 -12.13 13.29 3.52
N PRO A 58 -11.68 14.21 2.67
CA PRO A 58 -10.29 14.64 2.69
C PRO A 58 -10.04 15.53 3.91
N LEU A 59 -9.00 15.22 4.66
CA LEU A 59 -8.52 15.97 5.81
C LEU A 59 -7.13 16.51 5.52
N ALA A 60 -7.03 17.80 5.29
CA ALA A 60 -5.74 18.43 5.04
C ALA A 60 -5.02 18.66 6.39
N PRO A 61 -3.73 18.33 6.52
CA PRO A 61 -3.00 18.46 7.78
C PRO A 61 -3.04 19.86 8.38
N HIS A 62 -3.05 20.89 7.53
CA HIS A 62 -3.12 22.29 8.00
C HIS A 62 -4.50 22.69 8.55
N GLU A 63 -5.55 21.93 8.26
CA GLU A 63 -6.91 22.08 8.78
C GLU A 63 -7.13 21.25 10.06
N MET A 64 -6.21 20.30 10.34
CA MET A 64 -6.26 19.46 11.52
C MET A 64 -5.48 20.06 12.68
N GLN A 65 -5.74 19.61 13.89
CA GLN A 65 -4.97 19.99 15.08
C GLN A 65 -3.69 19.14 15.25
N LEU A 66 -3.39 18.23 14.32
CA LEU A 66 -2.16 17.46 14.30
C LEU A 66 -0.92 18.38 14.30
N GLY A 67 -0.01 18.15 15.25
CA GLY A 67 1.18 18.99 15.43
C GLY A 67 0.94 20.33 16.12
N ARG A 68 -0.33 20.63 16.52
CA ARG A 68 -0.70 21.84 17.30
C ARG A 68 -1.12 21.50 18.73
N GLY A 69 -0.55 20.41 19.28
CA GLY A 69 -0.84 19.93 20.63
C GLY A 69 -1.71 18.66 20.66
N GLU A 70 -2.33 18.27 19.56
CA GLU A 70 -3.04 16.98 19.47
C GLU A 70 -2.08 15.88 19.01
N THR A 71 -2.12 14.74 19.71
CA THR A 71 -1.32 13.57 19.36
C THR A 71 -1.99 12.79 18.23
N ILE A 72 -1.19 12.04 17.43
CA ILE A 72 -1.74 11.19 16.37
C ILE A 72 -2.71 10.13 16.93
N SER A 73 -2.45 9.65 18.15
CA SER A 73 -3.30 8.69 18.84
C SER A 73 -4.65 9.28 19.26
N ASP A 74 -4.69 10.55 19.67
CA ASP A 74 -5.95 11.22 20.03
C ASP A 74 -6.75 11.52 18.77
N THR A 75 -6.10 12.01 17.71
CA THR A 75 -6.71 12.18 16.39
C THR A 75 -7.33 10.86 15.90
N ALA A 76 -6.62 9.74 16.03
CA ALA A 76 -7.12 8.41 15.63
C ALA A 76 -8.39 8.03 16.39
N ARG A 77 -8.40 8.20 17.72
CA ARG A 77 -9.55 7.88 18.57
C ARG A 77 -10.78 8.75 18.23
N VAL A 78 -10.56 10.04 17.98
CA VAL A 78 -11.63 10.98 17.63
C VAL A 78 -12.20 10.66 16.26
N ILE A 79 -11.35 10.56 15.22
CA ILE A 79 -11.80 10.32 13.84
C ILE A 79 -12.51 8.97 13.74
N SER A 80 -12.04 7.93 14.43
CA SER A 80 -12.68 6.60 14.44
C SER A 80 -14.13 6.59 14.91
N ARG A 81 -14.62 7.67 15.53
CA ARG A 81 -16.02 7.77 15.94
C ARG A 81 -16.94 8.31 14.81
N TYR A 82 -16.36 8.82 13.75
CA TYR A 82 -17.08 9.47 12.66
C TYR A 82 -17.01 8.72 11.33
N VAL A 83 -16.02 7.82 11.21
CA VAL A 83 -15.73 7.15 9.94
C VAL A 83 -15.58 5.63 10.12
N ASP A 84 -15.66 4.90 9.01
CA ASP A 84 -15.57 3.43 8.99
C ASP A 84 -14.17 2.93 8.62
N ALA A 85 -13.33 3.79 8.04
CA ALA A 85 -11.93 3.51 7.76
C ALA A 85 -11.12 4.81 7.64
N ILE A 86 -9.80 4.70 7.80
CA ILE A 86 -8.86 5.81 7.65
C ILE A 86 -7.79 5.41 6.64
N VAL A 87 -7.46 6.25 5.68
CA VAL A 87 -6.23 6.13 4.89
C VAL A 87 -5.26 7.23 5.33
N LEU A 88 -4.04 6.82 5.65
CA LEU A 88 -2.95 7.74 5.98
C LEU A 88 -1.84 7.64 4.95
N ARG A 89 -1.43 8.78 4.39
CA ARG A 89 -0.22 8.94 3.60
C ARG A 89 0.71 9.91 4.31
N THR A 90 1.84 9.42 4.77
CA THR A 90 2.84 10.13 5.58
C THR A 90 4.23 9.62 5.24
N ASP A 91 5.27 10.39 5.52
CA ASP A 91 6.65 9.89 5.41
C ASP A 91 7.04 9.02 6.62
N SER A 92 6.37 9.16 7.77
CA SER A 92 6.67 8.41 8.97
C SER A 92 5.87 7.10 9.05
N HIS A 93 6.56 5.97 8.92
CA HIS A 93 5.92 4.65 9.13
C HIS A 93 5.45 4.47 10.58
N ASP A 94 6.22 4.96 11.55
CA ASP A 94 5.87 4.89 12.97
C ASP A 94 4.59 5.70 13.27
N ALA A 95 4.38 6.83 12.57
CA ALA A 95 3.13 7.59 12.69
C ALA A 95 1.92 6.78 12.19
N LEU A 96 2.09 6.03 11.09
CA LEU A 96 1.06 5.13 10.58
C LEU A 96 0.74 4.01 11.59
N GLU A 97 1.76 3.37 12.16
CA GLU A 97 1.59 2.31 13.16
C GLU A 97 0.92 2.83 14.44
N ASN A 98 1.34 3.99 14.93
CA ASN A 98 0.74 4.64 16.10
C ASN A 98 -0.74 5.01 15.85
N LEU A 99 -1.06 5.50 14.66
CA LEU A 99 -2.44 5.77 14.28
C LEU A 99 -3.25 4.48 14.23
N ALA A 100 -2.72 3.44 13.60
CA ALA A 100 -3.38 2.13 13.50
C ALA A 100 -3.61 1.47 14.86
N ALA A 101 -2.64 1.58 15.78
CA ALA A 101 -2.76 1.04 17.13
C ALA A 101 -3.82 1.75 17.99
N ALA A 102 -4.08 3.03 17.73
CA ALA A 102 -5.04 3.83 18.49
C ALA A 102 -6.44 3.90 17.85
N ALA A 103 -6.56 3.61 16.56
CA ALA A 103 -7.83 3.62 15.83
C ALA A 103 -8.72 2.42 16.20
N ASN A 104 -10.04 2.65 16.20
CA ASN A 104 -11.03 1.59 16.34
C ASN A 104 -11.63 1.12 15.00
N VAL A 105 -11.08 1.62 13.91
CA VAL A 105 -11.48 1.30 12.53
C VAL A 105 -10.23 0.89 11.73
N PRO A 106 -10.38 0.18 10.61
CA PRO A 106 -9.25 -0.17 9.75
C PRO A 106 -8.45 1.06 9.30
N VAL A 107 -7.13 0.94 9.31
CA VAL A 107 -6.20 1.95 8.79
C VAL A 107 -5.49 1.40 7.56
N ILE A 108 -5.56 2.15 6.48
CA ILE A 108 -4.97 1.81 5.19
C ILE A 108 -3.68 2.62 5.00
N ASN A 109 -2.57 1.94 4.74
CA ASN A 109 -1.32 2.58 4.36
C ASN A 109 -1.41 3.13 2.92
N GLY A 110 -1.58 4.44 2.78
CA GLY A 110 -1.62 5.15 1.50
C GLY A 110 -0.22 5.39 0.89
N LEU A 111 0.81 5.29 1.66
CA LEU A 111 2.26 5.32 1.43
C LEU A 111 2.98 5.78 2.70
N THR A 112 4.13 5.19 2.97
CA THR A 112 5.13 5.71 3.92
C THR A 112 6.52 5.68 3.27
N ASP A 113 7.53 6.19 3.98
CA ASP A 113 8.94 6.07 3.59
C ASP A 113 9.41 4.61 3.49
N ARG A 114 8.75 3.67 4.21
CA ARG A 114 9.12 2.25 4.21
C ARG A 114 8.37 1.42 3.15
N THR A 115 7.08 1.71 2.90
CA THR A 115 6.26 0.85 2.03
C THR A 115 5.15 1.59 1.29
N HIS A 116 4.73 1.03 0.14
CA HIS A 116 3.57 1.50 -0.64
C HIS A 116 2.67 0.33 -1.10
N PRO A 117 1.95 -0.32 -0.19
CA PRO A 117 1.20 -1.54 -0.51
C PRO A 117 0.10 -1.34 -1.55
N CYS A 118 -0.58 -0.19 -1.56
CA CYS A 118 -1.63 0.08 -2.54
C CYS A 118 -1.11 0.09 -3.98
N GLN A 119 0.07 0.68 -4.22
CA GLN A 119 0.70 0.67 -5.54
C GLN A 119 1.08 -0.75 -5.94
N LEU A 120 1.71 -1.49 -5.02
CA LEU A 120 2.11 -2.86 -5.31
C LEU A 120 0.94 -3.75 -5.69
N LEU A 121 -0.17 -3.72 -4.94
CA LEU A 121 -1.35 -4.53 -5.25
C LEU A 121 -1.94 -4.17 -6.63
N ALA A 122 -1.87 -2.89 -7.04
CA ALA A 122 -2.24 -2.46 -8.38
C ALA A 122 -1.28 -3.01 -9.45
N ASP A 123 0.03 -3.02 -9.17
CA ASP A 123 1.05 -3.59 -10.06
C ASP A 123 0.86 -5.12 -10.21
N MET A 124 0.56 -5.82 -9.09
CA MET A 124 0.24 -7.25 -9.09
C MET A 124 -0.96 -7.54 -10.00
N LEU A 125 -2.06 -6.81 -9.81
CA LEU A 125 -3.27 -6.97 -10.63
C LEU A 125 -2.96 -6.70 -12.12
N THR A 126 -2.23 -5.63 -12.41
CA THR A 126 -1.85 -5.25 -13.77
C THR A 126 -0.98 -6.34 -14.42
N PHE A 127 0.02 -6.85 -13.68
CA PHE A 127 0.85 -7.95 -14.17
C PHE A 127 -0.01 -9.17 -14.52
N GLU A 128 -0.88 -9.59 -13.61
CA GLU A 128 -1.69 -10.80 -13.80
C GLU A 128 -2.73 -10.66 -14.92
N GLU A 129 -3.25 -9.48 -15.16
CA GLU A 129 -4.14 -9.19 -16.30
C GLU A 129 -3.45 -9.38 -17.65
N HIS A 130 -2.15 -9.08 -17.73
CA HIS A 130 -1.41 -9.12 -18.99
C HIS A 130 -0.52 -10.35 -19.18
N ARG A 131 -0.11 -11.00 -18.09
CA ARG A 131 0.91 -12.06 -18.09
C ARG A 131 0.48 -13.34 -17.38
N GLY A 132 -0.71 -13.36 -16.78
CA GLY A 132 -1.19 -14.46 -15.94
C GLY A 132 -0.51 -14.47 -14.57
N ALA A 133 -0.71 -15.54 -13.80
CA ALA A 133 -0.23 -15.65 -12.42
C ALA A 133 1.24 -15.28 -12.25
N ILE A 134 1.54 -14.49 -11.23
CA ILE A 134 2.89 -14.03 -10.92
C ILE A 134 3.70 -15.09 -10.17
N ALA A 135 3.06 -16.00 -9.46
CA ALA A 135 3.72 -17.06 -8.72
C ALA A 135 4.67 -17.87 -9.61
N GLY A 136 5.89 -18.11 -9.13
CA GLY A 136 6.94 -18.82 -9.88
C GLY A 136 7.59 -18.03 -11.02
N ARG A 137 7.25 -16.75 -11.21
CA ARG A 137 7.89 -15.89 -12.21
C ARG A 137 9.15 -15.25 -11.63
N THR A 138 10.00 -14.73 -12.52
CA THR A 138 11.12 -13.86 -12.17
C THR A 138 10.77 -12.43 -12.54
N ILE A 139 10.82 -11.54 -11.56
CA ILE A 139 10.56 -10.10 -11.71
C ILE A 139 11.88 -9.35 -11.52
N ALA A 140 12.09 -8.33 -12.33
CA ALA A 140 13.26 -7.47 -12.25
C ALA A 140 12.88 -6.07 -11.73
N TRP A 141 13.64 -5.59 -10.76
CA TRP A 141 13.64 -4.20 -10.32
C TRP A 141 14.97 -3.54 -10.71
N LEU A 142 14.92 -2.44 -11.42
CA LEU A 142 16.10 -1.64 -11.79
C LEU A 142 15.94 -0.24 -11.23
N GLY A 143 16.73 0.11 -10.24
CA GLY A 143 16.67 1.41 -9.56
C GLY A 143 17.19 1.32 -8.13
N ASP A 144 16.95 2.37 -7.35
CA ASP A 144 17.30 2.43 -5.93
C ASP A 144 16.46 1.50 -5.06
N GLY A 145 17.00 1.12 -3.91
CA GLY A 145 16.34 0.26 -2.90
C GLY A 145 15.36 1.02 -2.02
N ASN A 146 14.51 1.86 -2.63
CA ASN A 146 13.53 2.72 -1.94
C ASN A 146 12.32 1.92 -1.36
N ASN A 147 11.33 2.64 -0.87
CA ASN A 147 10.10 2.08 -0.32
C ASN A 147 9.34 1.17 -1.30
N MET A 148 9.41 1.45 -2.61
CA MET A 148 8.81 0.57 -3.62
C MET A 148 9.59 -0.73 -3.76
N ALA A 149 10.94 -0.68 -3.81
CA ALA A 149 11.77 -1.89 -3.81
C ALA A 149 11.52 -2.74 -2.55
N ALA A 150 11.45 -2.11 -1.37
CA ALA A 150 11.10 -2.79 -0.12
C ALA A 150 9.72 -3.47 -0.19
N THR A 151 8.74 -2.80 -0.78
CA THR A 151 7.39 -3.37 -0.95
C THR A 151 7.38 -4.54 -1.94
N TRP A 152 8.16 -4.48 -3.03
CA TRP A 152 8.35 -5.60 -3.97
C TRP A 152 9.04 -6.80 -3.32
N ILE A 153 10.01 -6.56 -2.42
CA ILE A 153 10.68 -7.61 -1.63
C ILE A 153 9.66 -8.33 -0.74
N GLN A 154 8.82 -7.58 -0.03
CA GLN A 154 7.76 -8.14 0.79
C GLN A 154 6.74 -8.93 -0.05
N ALA A 155 6.41 -8.44 -1.23
CA ALA A 155 5.49 -9.11 -2.15
C ALA A 155 6.06 -10.44 -2.67
N ALA A 156 7.35 -10.51 -2.96
CA ALA A 156 7.99 -11.75 -3.40
C ALA A 156 7.78 -12.88 -2.40
N ALA A 157 7.89 -12.58 -1.09
CA ALA A 157 7.62 -13.53 -0.02
C ALA A 157 6.14 -13.92 0.09
N GLN A 158 5.22 -13.01 -0.26
CA GLN A 158 3.79 -13.21 -0.08
C GLN A 158 3.13 -13.89 -1.29
N PHE A 159 3.62 -13.60 -2.51
CA PHE A 159 3.04 -14.08 -3.77
C PHE A 159 3.87 -15.18 -4.46
N GLY A 160 5.04 -15.54 -3.91
CA GLY A 160 5.83 -16.69 -4.36
C GLY A 160 6.51 -16.50 -5.72
N PHE A 161 7.10 -15.34 -5.98
CA PHE A 161 7.91 -15.07 -7.18
C PHE A 161 9.37 -14.75 -6.81
N GLU A 162 10.29 -14.91 -7.75
CA GLU A 162 11.69 -14.49 -7.61
C GLU A 162 11.79 -13.00 -7.92
N LEU A 163 12.53 -12.24 -7.09
CA LEU A 163 12.83 -10.84 -7.33
C LEU A 163 14.32 -10.61 -7.50
N ARG A 164 14.71 -10.05 -8.62
CA ARG A 164 16.07 -9.61 -8.92
C ARG A 164 16.15 -8.10 -8.92
N ILE A 165 17.01 -7.56 -8.06
CA ILE A 165 17.20 -6.12 -7.86
C ILE A 165 18.56 -5.72 -8.40
N GLY A 166 18.58 -4.93 -9.46
CA GLY A 166 19.77 -4.29 -10.00
C GLY A 166 19.86 -2.86 -9.49
N CYS A 167 20.79 -2.59 -8.56
CA CYS A 167 21.03 -1.26 -7.99
C CYS A 167 22.51 -1.07 -7.66
N PRO A 168 23.01 0.18 -7.62
CA PRO A 168 24.32 0.49 -7.08
C PRO A 168 24.38 0.09 -5.59
N PRO A 169 25.56 -0.33 -5.07
CA PRO A 169 25.68 -0.76 -3.67
C PRO A 169 25.25 0.29 -2.65
N GLU A 170 25.51 1.57 -2.94
CA GLU A 170 25.13 2.72 -2.10
C GLU A 170 23.63 3.00 -2.06
N LEU A 171 22.86 2.43 -2.99
CA LEU A 171 21.41 2.52 -3.08
C LEU A 171 20.72 1.18 -2.86
N ALA A 172 21.42 0.23 -2.24
CA ALA A 172 20.88 -1.09 -1.95
C ALA A 172 19.63 -1.00 -1.05
N PRO A 173 18.68 -1.92 -1.20
CA PRO A 173 17.54 -2.01 -0.30
C PRO A 173 17.99 -2.35 1.12
N ASP A 174 17.15 -2.00 2.09
CA ASP A 174 17.37 -2.31 3.49
C ASP A 174 17.61 -3.83 3.68
N ALA A 175 18.74 -4.15 4.30
CA ALA A 175 19.17 -5.52 4.53
C ALA A 175 18.19 -6.30 5.45
N GLU A 176 17.50 -5.61 6.37
CA GLU A 176 16.52 -6.24 7.25
C GLU A 176 15.29 -6.72 6.46
N VAL A 177 14.81 -5.93 5.50
CA VAL A 177 13.69 -6.31 4.63
C VAL A 177 14.06 -7.50 3.74
N VAL A 178 15.28 -7.51 3.19
CA VAL A 178 15.79 -8.64 2.40
C VAL A 178 15.88 -9.90 3.25
N ALA A 179 16.48 -9.81 4.44
CA ALA A 179 16.59 -10.94 5.37
C ALA A 179 15.22 -11.45 5.82
N TRP A 180 14.28 -10.56 6.09
CA TRP A 180 12.89 -10.89 6.44
C TRP A 180 12.21 -11.71 5.35
N ALA A 181 12.39 -11.33 4.09
CA ALA A 181 11.79 -12.03 2.95
C ALA A 181 12.43 -13.40 2.73
N GLN A 182 13.78 -13.47 2.78
CA GLN A 182 14.55 -14.72 2.63
C GLN A 182 14.20 -15.73 3.74
N ALA A 183 14.05 -15.28 4.98
CA ALA A 183 13.61 -16.12 6.10
C ALA A 183 12.21 -16.74 5.89
N ARG A 184 11.42 -16.18 4.97
CA ARG A 184 10.10 -16.68 4.56
C ARG A 184 10.13 -17.47 3.25
N GLY A 185 11.32 -17.84 2.78
CA GLY A 185 11.52 -18.63 1.58
C GLY A 185 11.48 -17.85 0.27
N ALA A 186 11.48 -16.52 0.30
CA ALA A 186 11.54 -15.72 -0.91
C ALA A 186 12.94 -15.79 -1.55
N HIS A 187 12.99 -15.91 -2.86
CA HIS A 187 14.23 -15.83 -3.62
C HIS A 187 14.49 -14.38 -4.05
N ILE A 188 15.37 -13.69 -3.30
CA ILE A 188 15.76 -12.30 -3.55
C ILE A 188 17.23 -12.26 -3.95
N VAL A 189 17.49 -11.70 -5.13
CA VAL A 189 18.86 -11.47 -5.64
C VAL A 189 19.08 -9.97 -5.72
N VAL A 190 20.10 -9.46 -5.03
CA VAL A 190 20.53 -8.06 -5.11
C VAL A 190 21.89 -8.02 -5.79
N THR A 191 22.04 -7.20 -6.83
CA THR A 191 23.26 -7.13 -7.63
C THR A 191 23.48 -5.70 -8.18
N ASP A 192 24.74 -5.36 -8.41
CA ASP A 192 25.15 -4.14 -9.12
C ASP A 192 25.20 -4.33 -10.65
N ARG A 193 25.01 -5.57 -11.12
CA ARG A 193 25.13 -5.95 -12.52
C ARG A 193 23.79 -6.06 -13.22
N LYS A 194 23.47 -5.12 -14.08
CA LYS A 194 22.22 -5.12 -14.89
C LYS A 194 22.11 -6.35 -15.81
N SER A 195 23.21 -7.00 -16.16
CA SER A 195 23.23 -8.18 -17.04
C SER A 195 22.74 -9.48 -16.39
N VAL A 196 22.49 -9.49 -15.09
CA VAL A 196 22.00 -10.69 -14.36
C VAL A 196 20.59 -10.49 -13.79
N VAL A 197 19.93 -9.40 -14.13
CA VAL A 197 18.56 -9.06 -13.72
C VAL A 197 17.56 -9.40 -14.81
#